data_6f63a936f5a3c90c919bfbd34ac7d318
#
_entry.id   6f63a936f5a3c90c919bfbd34ac7d318
#
_cell.length_a   1.000
_cell.length_b   1.000
_cell.length_c   1.000
_cell.angle_alpha   90.00
_cell.angle_beta   90.00
_cell.angle_gamma   90.00
#
_symmetry.space_group_name_H-M   'P 1'
#
loop_
_entity.id
_entity.type
_entity.pdbx_description
1 polymer ?
#
loop_
_entity_poly.entity_id
_entity_poly.type
_entity_poly.pdbx_seq_one_letter_code
_entity_poly.pdbx_strand_id
1 'polypeptide(L)'
;MVAIVLPTQPVSAAPTVHQAEAATVSQGVVESNHAGFTGTGFVNYHNVSGSYAEFTVTAAAAGPTTLTFRFANGTTANRPMDIRVNGALAADDLAFGPTGAWSTWKTASTTATLAAGTNRIRATAVAATGGPNLDSLTIGGPTAGSTPAAINGQLKVCGTKLCNQYGKPIQLRGASTHGLQWYSNCVSGASLDALATDWNGDVLRISMYIQEGGYETNPRYYTDLVHSIIEQATARGMYAIVDWHMLSPGDPYHNLSRAKTFFTEIAQRHNNKTNLLYEIANEPSGVSWSRIKSYAQELIPVIRAHDPQTPILVGTRAWSSLGVSEGGSEAEVVNNPVAAANIMYVFHFYAASHTDEYLNTLSRAADRIPVFVTEFGTQDYSGDGANNFTMSQRYLDLMATKKISWVNWNFSDDQRSGAVFQPGTCPGGPYAGTSRLKPAGVWIRERMRTADNFPTS
;
A
#
# COMPACT_ATOMS: atom_id res chain seq x y z
N MET A 1 -19.57 -18.48 37.82
CA MET A 1 -18.70 -18.33 36.65
C MET A 1 -19.61 -18.11 35.43
N VAL A 2 -19.66 -16.90 34.90
CA VAL A 2 -20.39 -16.62 33.68
C VAL A 2 -19.42 -16.83 32.53
N ALA A 3 -19.67 -17.81 31.68
CA ALA A 3 -18.88 -18.05 30.48
C ALA A 3 -19.12 -16.94 29.50
N ILE A 4 -18.14 -16.08 29.25
CA ILE A 4 -18.17 -15.11 28.17
C ILE A 4 -17.92 -15.88 26.88
N VAL A 5 -18.99 -16.10 26.11
CA VAL A 5 -18.89 -16.59 24.73
C VAL A 5 -18.40 -15.42 23.88
N LEU A 6 -17.13 -15.42 23.52
CA LEU A 6 -16.57 -14.50 22.54
C LEU A 6 -17.17 -14.85 21.17
N PRO A 7 -17.67 -13.84 20.40
CA PRO A 7 -18.16 -14.10 19.06
C PRO A 7 -17.00 -14.59 18.18
N THR A 8 -17.17 -15.76 17.58
CA THR A 8 -16.25 -16.27 16.54
C THR A 8 -16.33 -15.33 15.33
N GLN A 9 -15.23 -14.66 15.01
CA GLN A 9 -15.12 -13.85 13.79
C GLN A 9 -15.23 -14.79 12.57
N PRO A 10 -16.01 -14.43 11.56
CA PRO A 10 -16.12 -15.24 10.36
C PRO A 10 -14.77 -15.24 9.62
N VAL A 11 -14.29 -16.44 9.31
CA VAL A 11 -13.14 -16.63 8.41
C VAL A 11 -13.55 -16.07 7.06
N SER A 12 -12.78 -15.11 6.53
CA SER A 12 -13.00 -14.57 5.18
C SER A 12 -12.87 -15.70 4.16
N ALA A 13 -13.94 -16.00 3.45
CA ALA A 13 -13.88 -16.96 2.34
C ALA A 13 -13.01 -16.37 1.22
N ALA A 14 -12.25 -17.23 0.54
CA ALA A 14 -11.50 -16.86 -0.66
C ALA A 14 -12.43 -16.16 -1.68
N PRO A 15 -11.92 -15.17 -2.44
CA PRO A 15 -12.72 -14.51 -3.47
C PRO A 15 -13.34 -15.52 -4.44
N THR A 16 -14.63 -15.39 -4.69
CA THR A 16 -15.34 -16.26 -5.65
C THR A 16 -15.66 -15.48 -6.91
N VAL A 17 -15.32 -16.04 -8.08
CA VAL A 17 -15.58 -15.44 -9.38
C VAL A 17 -16.85 -16.06 -9.95
N HIS A 18 -17.78 -15.21 -10.38
CA HIS A 18 -19.01 -15.55 -11.07
C HIS A 18 -18.96 -15.00 -12.50
N GLN A 19 -18.96 -15.87 -13.48
CA GLN A 19 -18.87 -15.49 -14.88
C GLN A 19 -20.18 -14.86 -15.36
N ALA A 20 -20.10 -13.79 -16.16
CA ALA A 20 -21.28 -13.04 -16.59
C ALA A 20 -22.13 -13.82 -17.60
N GLU A 21 -21.53 -14.71 -18.38
CA GLU A 21 -22.28 -15.60 -19.28
C GLU A 21 -23.19 -16.59 -18.55
N ALA A 22 -23.01 -16.80 -17.25
CA ALA A 22 -23.88 -17.60 -16.38
C ALA A 22 -24.95 -16.76 -15.66
N ALA A 23 -24.93 -15.46 -15.81
CA ALA A 23 -25.90 -14.55 -15.16
C ALA A 23 -27.26 -14.56 -15.91
N THR A 24 -28.32 -14.14 -15.22
CA THR A 24 -29.60 -13.83 -15.89
C THR A 24 -29.46 -12.49 -16.60
N VAL A 25 -29.62 -12.48 -17.92
CA VAL A 25 -29.45 -11.30 -18.77
C VAL A 25 -30.78 -10.81 -19.30
N SER A 26 -31.03 -9.52 -19.23
CA SER A 26 -32.16 -8.86 -19.87
C SER A 26 -31.67 -7.70 -20.73
N GLN A 27 -32.15 -7.67 -21.99
CA GLN A 27 -31.71 -6.69 -22.99
C GLN A 27 -30.18 -6.69 -23.17
N GLY A 28 -29.62 -7.87 -23.40
CA GLY A 28 -28.22 -8.14 -23.66
C GLY A 28 -28.03 -9.52 -24.23
N VAL A 29 -26.84 -9.79 -24.73
CA VAL A 29 -26.46 -11.08 -25.33
C VAL A 29 -25.11 -11.54 -24.79
N VAL A 30 -24.91 -12.86 -24.77
CA VAL A 30 -23.60 -13.44 -24.47
C VAL A 30 -22.79 -13.52 -25.74
N GLU A 31 -21.59 -12.98 -25.76
CA GLU A 31 -20.66 -12.94 -26.90
C GLU A 31 -19.25 -13.38 -26.49
N SER A 32 -18.42 -13.70 -27.49
CA SER A 32 -17.03 -14.10 -27.35
C SER A 32 -16.12 -13.51 -28.44
N ASN A 33 -16.58 -12.45 -29.11
CA ASN A 33 -15.96 -11.84 -30.27
C ASN A 33 -14.83 -10.82 -29.95
N HIS A 34 -14.55 -10.57 -28.67
CA HIS A 34 -13.46 -9.71 -28.22
C HIS A 34 -12.49 -10.49 -27.32
N ALA A 35 -11.20 -10.49 -27.65
CA ALA A 35 -10.20 -11.26 -26.91
C ALA A 35 -10.01 -10.77 -25.44
N GLY A 36 -9.54 -11.69 -24.57
CA GLY A 36 -9.08 -11.35 -23.20
C GLY A 36 -10.15 -11.44 -22.12
N PHE A 37 -11.38 -11.89 -22.43
CA PHE A 37 -12.38 -12.27 -21.41
C PHE A 37 -11.96 -13.54 -20.67
N THR A 38 -12.60 -13.81 -19.53
CA THR A 38 -12.47 -15.06 -18.77
C THR A 38 -13.72 -15.94 -18.99
N GLY A 39 -13.65 -17.22 -18.64
CA GLY A 39 -14.76 -18.14 -18.90
C GLY A 39 -14.97 -18.45 -20.37
N THR A 40 -16.25 -18.54 -20.80
CA THR A 40 -16.64 -18.90 -22.17
C THR A 40 -17.15 -17.72 -22.99
N GLY A 41 -17.34 -16.54 -22.38
CA GLY A 41 -17.86 -15.35 -23.03
C GLY A 41 -18.01 -14.16 -22.06
N PHE A 42 -18.70 -13.15 -22.49
CA PHE A 42 -19.05 -11.95 -21.72
C PHE A 42 -20.46 -11.48 -22.10
N VAL A 43 -21.10 -10.69 -21.25
CA VAL A 43 -22.39 -10.06 -21.56
C VAL A 43 -22.16 -8.74 -22.28
N ASN A 44 -22.66 -8.65 -23.51
CA ASN A 44 -22.79 -7.39 -24.25
C ASN A 44 -24.17 -6.81 -24.00
N TYR A 45 -24.27 -5.69 -23.30
CA TYR A 45 -25.52 -5.00 -23.03
C TYR A 45 -26.05 -4.33 -24.30
N HIS A 46 -27.36 -4.44 -24.56
CA HIS A 46 -27.97 -3.60 -25.58
C HIS A 46 -27.84 -2.10 -25.16
N ASN A 47 -27.72 -1.22 -26.17
CA ASN A 47 -27.60 0.22 -25.97
C ASN A 47 -28.95 0.84 -25.55
N VAL A 48 -29.46 0.42 -24.40
CA VAL A 48 -30.71 0.93 -23.81
C VAL A 48 -30.55 1.04 -22.29
N SER A 49 -31.19 2.05 -21.69
CA SER A 49 -31.33 2.14 -20.25
C SER A 49 -32.22 1.00 -19.73
N GLY A 50 -31.88 0.44 -18.57
CA GLY A 50 -32.61 -0.67 -17.95
C GLY A 50 -32.15 -2.06 -18.39
N SER A 51 -31.21 -2.19 -19.34
CA SER A 51 -30.55 -3.47 -19.62
C SER A 51 -29.74 -3.93 -18.40
N TYR A 52 -29.76 -5.23 -18.06
CA TYR A 52 -29.08 -5.71 -16.85
C TYR A 52 -28.51 -7.12 -17.00
N ALA A 53 -27.51 -7.42 -16.18
CA ALA A 53 -27.08 -8.76 -15.80
C ALA A 53 -27.31 -8.95 -14.28
N GLU A 54 -27.88 -10.09 -13.88
CA GLU A 54 -28.16 -10.46 -12.49
C GLU A 54 -27.47 -11.77 -12.14
N PHE A 55 -26.55 -11.69 -11.17
CA PHE A 55 -25.81 -12.82 -10.63
C PHE A 55 -26.56 -13.41 -9.42
N THR A 56 -26.64 -14.73 -9.34
CA THR A 56 -27.07 -15.44 -8.12
C THR A 56 -25.84 -15.99 -7.42
N VAL A 57 -25.62 -15.54 -6.19
CA VAL A 57 -24.39 -15.85 -5.43
C VAL A 57 -24.73 -16.33 -4.05
N THR A 58 -23.87 -17.14 -3.42
CA THR A 58 -24.07 -17.63 -2.06
C THR A 58 -22.97 -17.08 -1.15
N ALA A 59 -23.38 -16.39 -0.08
CA ALA A 59 -22.48 -15.93 0.97
C ALA A 59 -22.57 -16.85 2.21
N ALA A 60 -21.44 -17.27 2.73
CA ALA A 60 -21.38 -18.15 3.92
C ALA A 60 -21.91 -17.49 5.19
N ALA A 61 -21.77 -16.16 5.30
CA ALA A 61 -22.27 -15.35 6.42
C ALA A 61 -22.79 -14.00 5.90
N ALA A 62 -23.66 -13.37 6.69
CA ALA A 62 -24.08 -12.00 6.41
C ALA A 62 -22.96 -11.00 6.75
N GLY A 63 -22.81 -9.97 5.93
CA GLY A 63 -21.82 -8.91 6.18
C GLY A 63 -21.43 -8.10 4.96
N PRO A 64 -20.62 -7.06 5.16
CA PRO A 64 -20.08 -6.27 4.09
C PRO A 64 -19.10 -7.10 3.26
N THR A 65 -19.13 -6.90 1.94
CA THR A 65 -18.25 -7.56 0.97
C THR A 65 -17.95 -6.62 -0.19
N THR A 66 -16.81 -6.83 -0.85
CA THR A 66 -16.49 -6.10 -2.07
C THR A 66 -17.09 -6.86 -3.27
N LEU A 67 -17.74 -6.11 -4.15
CA LEU A 67 -18.23 -6.53 -5.45
C LEU A 67 -17.31 -5.93 -6.51
N THR A 68 -16.55 -6.75 -7.21
CA THR A 68 -15.62 -6.30 -8.26
C THR A 68 -16.09 -6.82 -9.61
N PHE A 69 -16.49 -5.91 -10.48
CA PHE A 69 -16.97 -6.19 -11.85
C PHE A 69 -15.82 -6.05 -12.83
N ARG A 70 -15.53 -7.09 -13.61
CA ARG A 70 -14.56 -7.04 -14.69
C ARG A 70 -15.29 -6.71 -16.00
N PHE A 71 -14.82 -5.68 -16.71
CA PHE A 71 -15.53 -5.13 -17.86
C PHE A 71 -14.61 -4.60 -18.95
N ALA A 72 -15.14 -4.44 -20.16
CA ALA A 72 -14.52 -3.70 -21.24
C ALA A 72 -15.49 -2.62 -21.76
N ASN A 73 -14.96 -1.40 -21.97
CA ASN A 73 -15.69 -0.29 -22.58
C ASN A 73 -14.82 0.36 -23.67
N GLY A 74 -15.01 -0.06 -24.90
CA GLY A 74 -14.26 0.43 -26.06
C GLY A 74 -14.69 1.83 -26.54
N THR A 75 -15.67 2.47 -25.88
CA THR A 75 -16.11 3.83 -26.21
C THR A 75 -15.27 4.87 -25.47
N THR A 76 -15.49 6.15 -25.80
CA THR A 76 -14.84 7.28 -25.13
C THR A 76 -15.66 7.84 -23.95
N ALA A 77 -16.87 7.33 -23.73
CA ALA A 77 -17.78 7.77 -22.67
C ALA A 77 -17.89 6.76 -21.53
N ASN A 78 -18.17 7.23 -20.33
CA ASN A 78 -18.57 6.38 -19.22
C ASN A 78 -19.91 5.68 -19.52
N ARG A 79 -20.04 4.42 -19.11
CA ARG A 79 -21.29 3.61 -19.21
C ARG A 79 -21.74 3.20 -17.81
N PRO A 80 -22.29 4.14 -17.00
CA PRO A 80 -22.57 3.89 -15.59
C PRO A 80 -23.67 2.83 -15.40
N MET A 81 -23.57 2.08 -14.29
CA MET A 81 -24.57 1.11 -13.89
C MET A 81 -24.97 1.26 -12.43
N ASP A 82 -26.26 1.11 -12.15
CA ASP A 82 -26.77 0.87 -10.80
C ASP A 82 -26.46 -0.54 -10.35
N ILE A 83 -25.89 -0.68 -9.16
CA ILE A 83 -25.70 -1.99 -8.54
C ILE A 83 -26.70 -2.18 -7.43
N ARG A 84 -27.51 -3.25 -7.52
CA ARG A 84 -28.48 -3.61 -6.49
C ARG A 84 -28.18 -4.98 -5.92
N VAL A 85 -28.33 -5.10 -4.59
CA VAL A 85 -28.21 -6.37 -3.86
C VAL A 85 -29.58 -6.68 -3.24
N ASN A 86 -30.17 -7.81 -3.61
CA ASN A 86 -31.49 -8.25 -3.16
C ASN A 86 -32.58 -7.15 -3.36
N GLY A 87 -32.44 -6.37 -4.44
CA GLY A 87 -33.33 -5.26 -4.78
C GLY A 87 -32.94 -3.91 -4.17
N ALA A 88 -32.16 -3.86 -3.09
CA ALA A 88 -31.69 -2.61 -2.48
C ALA A 88 -30.53 -2.00 -3.29
N LEU A 89 -30.52 -0.67 -3.47
CA LEU A 89 -29.42 0.05 -4.15
C LEU A 89 -28.16 -0.01 -3.28
N ALA A 90 -27.09 -0.58 -3.84
CA ALA A 90 -25.78 -0.66 -3.19
C ALA A 90 -24.79 0.38 -3.76
N ALA A 91 -24.90 0.70 -5.05
CA ALA A 91 -24.18 1.80 -5.66
C ALA A 91 -25.04 2.44 -6.75
N ASP A 92 -25.11 3.76 -6.72
CA ASP A 92 -25.76 4.59 -7.71
C ASP A 92 -24.72 5.04 -8.73
N ASP A 93 -25.02 4.90 -10.03
CA ASP A 93 -24.15 5.35 -11.14
C ASP A 93 -22.69 4.87 -11.03
N LEU A 94 -22.44 3.62 -10.59
CA LEU A 94 -21.09 3.08 -10.55
C LEU A 94 -20.42 3.24 -11.91
N ALA A 95 -19.25 3.89 -11.93
CA ALA A 95 -18.59 4.26 -13.17
C ALA A 95 -17.92 3.05 -13.85
N PHE A 96 -18.20 2.86 -15.14
CA PHE A 96 -17.53 1.93 -16.06
C PHE A 96 -16.91 2.72 -17.20
N GLY A 97 -15.83 3.44 -16.86
CA GLY A 97 -15.14 4.35 -17.76
C GLY A 97 -14.50 3.67 -18.97
N PRO A 98 -14.00 4.45 -19.94
CA PRO A 98 -13.33 3.94 -21.12
C PRO A 98 -12.15 3.02 -20.79
N THR A 99 -12.04 1.90 -21.49
CA THR A 99 -10.90 0.97 -21.39
C THR A 99 -9.93 1.11 -22.56
N GLY A 100 -10.30 1.87 -23.59
CA GLY A 100 -9.50 2.11 -24.80
C GLY A 100 -9.85 1.17 -25.96
N ALA A 101 -10.29 -0.06 -25.67
CA ALA A 101 -10.78 -1.02 -26.66
C ALA A 101 -11.74 -2.02 -26.03
N TRP A 102 -12.57 -2.68 -26.83
CA TRP A 102 -13.46 -3.75 -26.37
C TRP A 102 -12.73 -5.05 -25.98
N SER A 103 -11.44 -5.16 -26.29
CA SER A 103 -10.56 -6.26 -25.87
C SER A 103 -9.65 -5.89 -24.69
N THR A 104 -9.80 -4.67 -24.13
CA THR A 104 -9.07 -4.21 -22.95
C THR A 104 -9.99 -4.25 -21.73
N TRP A 105 -9.66 -5.11 -20.79
CA TRP A 105 -10.49 -5.38 -19.62
C TRP A 105 -9.94 -4.66 -18.40
N LYS A 106 -10.84 -3.99 -17.65
CA LYS A 106 -10.58 -3.30 -16.37
C LYS A 106 -11.54 -3.82 -15.30
N THR A 107 -11.42 -3.31 -14.09
CA THR A 107 -12.34 -3.59 -12.98
C THR A 107 -12.96 -2.32 -12.43
N ALA A 108 -14.21 -2.41 -11.97
CA ALA A 108 -14.90 -1.42 -11.17
C ALA A 108 -15.43 -2.12 -9.90
N SER A 109 -15.31 -1.48 -8.74
CA SER A 109 -15.67 -2.10 -7.47
C SER A 109 -16.56 -1.20 -6.63
N THR A 110 -17.42 -1.85 -5.83
CA THR A 110 -18.21 -1.21 -4.77
C THR A 110 -18.30 -2.13 -3.57
N THR A 111 -18.66 -1.61 -2.40
CA THR A 111 -18.93 -2.40 -1.20
C THR A 111 -20.44 -2.54 -1.02
N ALA A 112 -20.88 -3.75 -0.70
CA ALA A 112 -22.29 -4.04 -0.40
C ALA A 112 -22.42 -5.01 0.77
N THR A 113 -23.56 -5.00 1.46
CA THR A 113 -23.87 -5.99 2.49
C THR A 113 -24.63 -7.16 1.87
N LEU A 114 -24.09 -8.37 1.99
CA LEU A 114 -24.79 -9.60 1.63
C LEU A 114 -25.49 -10.20 2.84
N ALA A 115 -26.63 -10.87 2.60
CA ALA A 115 -27.24 -11.76 3.59
C ALA A 115 -26.51 -13.11 3.60
N ALA A 116 -26.57 -13.86 4.70
CA ALA A 116 -26.15 -15.26 4.68
C ALA A 116 -27.04 -16.07 3.73
N GLY A 117 -26.45 -16.98 2.97
CA GLY A 117 -27.14 -17.76 1.96
C GLY A 117 -27.19 -17.07 0.59
N THR A 118 -28.26 -17.27 -0.17
CA THR A 118 -28.40 -16.81 -1.55
C THR A 118 -28.65 -15.31 -1.63
N ASN A 119 -27.91 -14.60 -2.47
CA ASN A 119 -28.10 -13.19 -2.80
C ASN A 119 -28.21 -13.02 -4.33
N ARG A 120 -28.95 -11.98 -4.75
CA ARG A 120 -29.05 -11.54 -6.14
C ARG A 120 -28.34 -10.19 -6.29
N ILE A 121 -27.37 -10.14 -7.18
CA ILE A 121 -26.59 -8.93 -7.46
C ILE A 121 -26.87 -8.53 -8.91
N ARG A 122 -27.54 -7.40 -9.09
CA ARG A 122 -27.93 -6.89 -10.39
C ARG A 122 -27.13 -5.64 -10.75
N ALA A 123 -26.54 -5.64 -11.92
CA ALA A 123 -25.89 -4.50 -12.54
C ALA A 123 -26.75 -4.00 -13.70
N THR A 124 -27.35 -2.82 -13.56
CA THR A 124 -28.32 -2.25 -14.51
C THR A 124 -27.74 -1.00 -15.17
N ALA A 125 -27.73 -0.94 -16.49
CA ALA A 125 -27.33 0.24 -17.24
C ALA A 125 -28.33 1.39 -17.02
N VAL A 126 -27.83 2.58 -16.66
CA VAL A 126 -28.68 3.76 -16.39
C VAL A 126 -28.80 4.68 -17.60
N ALA A 127 -27.85 4.63 -18.52
CA ALA A 127 -27.81 5.49 -19.72
C ALA A 127 -28.42 4.77 -20.94
N ALA A 128 -28.93 5.55 -21.89
CA ALA A 128 -29.43 5.06 -23.18
C ALA A 128 -28.33 4.41 -24.06
N THR A 129 -27.06 4.61 -23.72
CA THR A 129 -25.89 3.95 -24.34
C THR A 129 -25.70 2.51 -23.86
N GLY A 130 -26.49 2.04 -22.90
CA GLY A 130 -26.35 0.71 -22.29
C GLY A 130 -25.16 0.59 -21.36
N GLY A 131 -24.91 -0.64 -20.88
CA GLY A 131 -23.75 -0.98 -20.05
C GLY A 131 -22.50 -1.29 -20.89
N PRO A 132 -21.35 -1.55 -20.22
CA PRO A 132 -20.13 -2.05 -20.86
C PRO A 132 -20.28 -3.52 -21.27
N ASN A 133 -19.27 -4.10 -21.93
CA ASN A 133 -19.13 -5.56 -21.95
C ASN A 133 -18.75 -6.04 -20.56
N LEU A 134 -19.55 -6.89 -19.94
CA LEU A 134 -19.33 -7.40 -18.58
C LEU A 134 -18.84 -8.85 -18.64
N ASP A 135 -17.66 -9.11 -18.07
CA ASP A 135 -16.98 -10.40 -18.10
C ASP A 135 -17.28 -11.24 -16.86
N SER A 136 -17.12 -10.66 -15.69
CA SER A 136 -17.33 -11.40 -14.45
C SER A 136 -17.61 -10.48 -13.26
N LEU A 137 -18.18 -11.07 -12.20
CA LEU A 137 -18.31 -10.50 -10.87
C LEU A 137 -17.46 -11.33 -9.90
N THR A 138 -16.52 -10.71 -9.23
CA THR A 138 -15.81 -11.30 -8.10
C THR A 138 -16.46 -10.82 -6.81
N ILE A 139 -16.82 -11.77 -5.94
CA ILE A 139 -17.33 -11.52 -4.59
C ILE A 139 -16.23 -11.85 -3.60
N GLY A 140 -16.02 -10.95 -2.68
CA GLY A 140 -14.84 -10.98 -1.80
C GLY A 140 -13.68 -10.29 -2.50
N GLY A 141 -12.83 -9.91 -1.78
CA GLY A 141 -11.69 -9.06 -1.93
C GLY A 141 -11.43 -8.58 -0.52
N PRO A 142 -10.49 -7.69 -0.25
CA PRO A 142 -10.28 -7.29 1.13
C PRO A 142 -11.60 -6.74 1.71
N THR A 143 -12.33 -7.61 2.43
CA THR A 143 -13.42 -7.17 3.31
C THR A 143 -12.77 -6.28 4.37
N ALA A 144 -13.53 -5.39 4.98
CA ALA A 144 -13.01 -4.53 6.05
C ALA A 144 -12.30 -5.31 7.19
N GLY A 145 -12.42 -6.63 7.24
CA GLY A 145 -11.71 -7.54 8.15
C GLY A 145 -10.52 -8.30 7.55
N SER A 146 -10.19 -8.13 6.26
CA SER A 146 -9.12 -8.89 5.57
C SER A 146 -7.97 -8.03 5.05
N THR A 147 -8.02 -6.71 5.25
CA THR A 147 -6.90 -5.82 4.88
C THR A 147 -5.77 -5.90 5.91
N PRO A 148 -4.53 -5.59 5.52
CA PRO A 148 -3.40 -5.60 6.45
C PRO A 148 -3.68 -4.86 7.76
N ALA A 149 -4.24 -3.64 7.69
CA ALA A 149 -4.54 -2.85 8.88
C ALA A 149 -5.70 -3.44 9.70
N ALA A 150 -6.72 -4.02 9.07
CA ALA A 150 -7.84 -4.63 9.77
C ALA A 150 -7.44 -5.92 10.51
N ILE A 151 -6.56 -6.74 9.91
CA ILE A 151 -6.06 -7.96 10.52
C ILE A 151 -5.11 -7.63 11.68
N ASN A 152 -4.15 -6.76 11.43
CA ASN A 152 -3.06 -6.51 12.37
C ASN A 152 -3.36 -5.44 13.42
N GLY A 153 -4.32 -4.53 13.16
CA GLY A 153 -4.71 -3.47 14.08
C GLY A 153 -3.58 -2.53 14.47
N GLN A 154 -3.60 -2.05 15.71
CA GLN A 154 -2.53 -1.20 16.24
C GLN A 154 -1.22 -1.99 16.34
N LEU A 155 -0.22 -1.51 15.63
CA LEU A 155 1.12 -2.10 15.68
C LEU A 155 1.90 -1.66 16.92
N LYS A 156 2.82 -2.51 17.36
CA LYS A 156 3.73 -2.22 18.45
C LYS A 156 5.08 -2.93 18.26
N VAL A 157 6.10 -2.40 18.87
CA VAL A 157 7.42 -3.07 18.94
C VAL A 157 7.42 -4.08 20.08
N CYS A 158 7.79 -5.30 19.79
CA CYS A 158 7.92 -6.39 20.78
C CYS A 158 9.30 -7.06 20.65
N GLY A 159 10.19 -6.76 21.59
CA GLY A 159 11.59 -7.15 21.49
C GLY A 159 12.25 -6.53 20.26
N THR A 160 12.76 -7.36 19.36
CA THR A 160 13.41 -6.92 18.10
C THR A 160 12.46 -6.94 16.89
N LYS A 161 11.14 -7.02 17.09
CA LYS A 161 10.16 -7.23 16.01
C LYS A 161 9.06 -6.17 16.01
N LEU A 162 8.48 -5.95 14.82
CA LEU A 162 7.19 -5.31 14.68
C LEU A 162 6.11 -6.36 14.93
N CYS A 163 5.20 -6.07 15.84
CA CYS A 163 4.11 -6.96 16.22
C CYS A 163 2.75 -6.34 15.97
N ASN A 164 1.78 -7.20 15.68
CA ASN A 164 0.39 -6.79 15.53
C ASN A 164 -0.32 -6.62 16.89
N GLN A 165 -1.62 -6.30 16.85
CA GLN A 165 -2.46 -6.14 18.04
C GLN A 165 -2.47 -7.37 18.97
N TYR A 166 -2.22 -8.57 18.44
CA TYR A 166 -2.15 -9.83 19.19
C TYR A 166 -0.76 -10.09 19.80
N GLY A 167 0.20 -9.19 19.62
CA GLY A 167 1.58 -9.35 20.08
C GLY A 167 2.40 -10.36 19.27
N LYS A 168 1.98 -10.65 18.05
CA LYS A 168 2.66 -11.60 17.16
C LYS A 168 3.55 -10.87 16.17
N PRO A 169 4.80 -11.32 15.96
CA PRO A 169 5.70 -10.75 14.95
C PRO A 169 5.12 -10.86 13.54
N ILE A 170 5.14 -9.73 12.82
CA ILE A 170 4.68 -9.63 11.43
C ILE A 170 5.77 -9.06 10.53
N GLN A 171 5.58 -9.19 9.23
CA GLN A 171 6.34 -8.50 8.20
C GLN A 171 5.36 -7.75 7.30
N LEU A 172 5.52 -6.43 7.16
CA LEU A 172 4.82 -5.62 6.17
C LEU A 172 5.68 -5.49 4.93
N ARG A 173 5.07 -5.49 3.76
CA ARG A 173 5.70 -5.32 2.46
C ARG A 173 5.01 -4.22 1.69
N GLY A 174 5.77 -3.28 1.13
CA GLY A 174 5.15 -2.14 0.48
C GLY A 174 6.04 -1.38 -0.48
N ALA A 175 5.54 -0.22 -0.88
CA ALA A 175 6.22 0.69 -1.77
C ALA A 175 6.23 2.11 -1.21
N SER A 176 7.29 2.86 -1.53
CA SER A 176 7.42 4.27 -1.22
C SER A 176 6.95 5.11 -2.40
N THR A 177 6.20 6.19 -2.15
CA THR A 177 6.10 7.25 -3.15
C THR A 177 7.52 7.75 -3.47
N HIS A 178 7.71 8.34 -4.62
CA HIS A 178 8.84 9.25 -4.83
C HIS A 178 8.51 10.61 -4.19
N GLY A 179 9.42 11.58 -4.25
CA GLY A 179 9.19 12.92 -3.72
C GLY A 179 7.88 13.52 -4.23
N LEU A 180 7.03 13.94 -3.31
CA LEU A 180 5.69 14.44 -3.62
C LEU A 180 5.71 15.71 -4.49
N GLN A 181 6.79 16.49 -4.44
CA GLN A 181 6.98 17.68 -5.27
C GLN A 181 7.14 17.37 -6.76
N TRP A 182 7.56 16.17 -7.09
CA TRP A 182 7.81 15.75 -8.48
C TRP A 182 6.77 14.73 -8.99
N TYR A 183 6.34 13.81 -8.12
CA TYR A 183 5.58 12.63 -8.53
C TYR A 183 4.27 12.43 -7.75
N SER A 184 3.68 13.50 -7.21
CA SER A 184 2.36 13.39 -6.55
C SER A 184 1.27 12.87 -7.47
N ASN A 185 1.40 13.06 -8.79
CA ASN A 185 0.50 12.52 -9.79
C ASN A 185 0.54 10.97 -9.89
N CYS A 186 1.59 10.34 -9.37
CA CYS A 186 1.66 8.88 -9.23
C CYS A 186 0.84 8.36 -8.05
N VAL A 187 0.42 9.24 -7.14
CA VAL A 187 -0.36 8.88 -5.94
C VAL A 187 -1.81 9.26 -6.17
N SER A 188 -2.51 8.43 -6.89
CA SER A 188 -3.93 8.59 -7.24
C SER A 188 -4.77 7.46 -6.65
N GLY A 189 -6.10 7.64 -6.60
CA GLY A 189 -7.00 6.55 -6.20
C GLY A 189 -6.73 5.26 -6.98
N ALA A 190 -6.59 5.36 -8.30
CA ALA A 190 -6.38 4.18 -9.14
C ALA A 190 -5.01 3.50 -8.93
N SER A 191 -3.94 4.28 -8.68
CA SER A 191 -2.62 3.69 -8.40
C SER A 191 -2.58 3.02 -7.04
N LEU A 192 -3.21 3.62 -6.02
CA LEU A 192 -3.30 3.04 -4.68
C LEU A 192 -4.26 1.84 -4.63
N ASP A 193 -5.33 1.82 -5.44
CA ASP A 193 -6.15 0.61 -5.63
C ASP A 193 -5.31 -0.54 -6.19
N ALA A 194 -4.49 -0.26 -7.22
CA ALA A 194 -3.59 -1.26 -7.77
C ALA A 194 -2.55 -1.74 -6.74
N LEU A 195 -1.95 -0.83 -5.97
CA LEU A 195 -0.99 -1.18 -4.92
C LEU A 195 -1.64 -2.10 -3.88
N ALA A 196 -2.84 -1.76 -3.40
CA ALA A 196 -3.54 -2.53 -2.37
C ALA A 196 -4.08 -3.88 -2.87
N THR A 197 -4.59 -3.97 -4.11
CA THR A 197 -5.34 -5.15 -4.57
C THR A 197 -4.59 -6.00 -5.59
N ASP A 198 -3.87 -5.38 -6.54
CA ASP A 198 -3.11 -6.09 -7.57
C ASP A 198 -1.68 -6.43 -7.12
N TRP A 199 -1.05 -5.52 -6.36
CA TRP A 199 0.30 -5.76 -5.82
C TRP A 199 0.28 -6.42 -4.45
N ASN A 200 -0.87 -6.45 -3.77
CA ASN A 200 -1.02 -6.95 -2.40
C ASN A 200 -0.10 -6.21 -1.40
N GLY A 201 0.00 -4.88 -1.55
CA GLY A 201 0.84 -4.05 -0.70
C GLY A 201 0.22 -3.82 0.67
N ASP A 202 1.00 -4.02 1.72
CA ASP A 202 0.58 -3.85 3.11
C ASP A 202 0.72 -2.42 3.59
N VAL A 203 1.72 -1.71 3.07
CA VAL A 203 2.14 -0.39 3.56
C VAL A 203 2.56 0.52 2.41
N LEU A 204 2.13 1.79 2.51
CA LEU A 204 2.59 2.88 1.66
C LEU A 204 3.51 3.79 2.48
N ARG A 205 4.72 4.04 2.03
CA ARG A 205 5.59 5.09 2.58
C ARG A 205 5.37 6.38 1.83
N ILE A 206 5.12 7.47 2.54
CA ILE A 206 4.79 8.79 2.01
C ILE A 206 6.05 9.66 2.13
N SER A 207 6.84 9.74 1.07
CA SER A 207 8.13 10.44 1.06
C SER A 207 7.92 11.94 0.87
N MET A 208 7.71 12.64 2.01
CA MET A 208 7.57 14.08 2.00
C MET A 208 8.94 14.76 2.13
N TYR A 209 9.53 15.13 1.02
CA TYR A 209 10.77 15.90 0.96
C TYR A 209 10.64 17.25 1.67
N ILE A 210 11.67 17.62 2.40
CA ILE A 210 11.70 18.90 3.11
C ILE A 210 12.27 19.99 2.22
N GLN A 211 13.46 19.74 1.68
CA GLN A 211 14.17 20.59 0.71
C GLN A 211 13.77 20.24 -0.72
N GLU A 212 14.51 20.75 -1.69
CA GLU A 212 14.37 20.47 -3.12
C GLU A 212 12.99 20.82 -3.69
N GLY A 213 12.41 21.92 -3.22
CA GLY A 213 11.07 22.34 -3.62
C GLY A 213 9.94 21.66 -2.84
N GLY A 214 10.27 20.90 -1.79
CA GLY A 214 9.32 20.22 -0.92
C GLY A 214 8.70 21.09 0.18
N TYR A 215 8.51 20.50 1.35
CA TYR A 215 7.79 21.07 2.49
C TYR A 215 8.18 22.52 2.83
N GLU A 216 9.48 22.83 2.81
CA GLU A 216 9.96 24.18 3.18
C GLU A 216 9.42 25.30 2.28
N THR A 217 9.04 24.99 1.02
CA THR A 217 8.53 25.97 0.08
C THR A 217 7.04 26.26 0.28
N ASN A 218 6.28 25.28 0.73
CA ASN A 218 4.85 25.43 1.03
C ASN A 218 4.39 24.41 2.08
N PRO A 219 4.70 24.65 3.37
CA PRO A 219 4.39 23.69 4.43
C PRO A 219 2.92 23.29 4.51
N ARG A 220 1.99 24.24 4.28
CA ARG A 220 0.55 23.95 4.33
C ARG A 220 0.14 22.98 3.23
N TYR A 221 0.55 23.24 1.98
CA TYR A 221 0.22 22.40 0.85
C TYR A 221 0.69 20.94 1.06
N TYR A 222 1.96 20.78 1.46
CA TYR A 222 2.52 19.43 1.66
C TYR A 222 1.93 18.71 2.86
N THR A 223 1.60 19.43 3.94
CA THR A 223 0.90 18.81 5.07
C THR A 223 -0.49 18.35 4.66
N ASP A 224 -1.26 19.15 3.92
CA ASP A 224 -2.58 18.79 3.42
C ASP A 224 -2.52 17.59 2.45
N LEU A 225 -1.50 17.56 1.59
CA LEU A 225 -1.27 16.44 0.69
C LEU A 225 -0.98 15.14 1.44
N VAL A 226 -0.12 15.19 2.47
CA VAL A 226 0.16 14.03 3.34
C VAL A 226 -1.11 13.57 4.05
N HIS A 227 -1.93 14.49 4.60
CA HIS A 227 -3.22 14.13 5.18
C HIS A 227 -4.11 13.39 4.18
N SER A 228 -4.22 13.89 2.96
CA SER A 228 -5.02 13.25 1.90
C SER A 228 -4.52 11.84 1.57
N ILE A 229 -3.20 11.64 1.49
CA ILE A 229 -2.61 10.34 1.17
C ILE A 229 -2.82 9.35 2.34
N ILE A 230 -2.70 9.81 3.60
CA ILE A 230 -3.01 8.99 4.78
C ILE A 230 -4.47 8.48 4.70
N GLU A 231 -5.44 9.37 4.40
CA GLU A 231 -6.83 8.96 4.26
C GLU A 231 -7.05 7.95 3.13
N GLN A 232 -6.36 8.13 2.00
CA GLN A 232 -6.43 7.20 0.88
C GLN A 232 -5.84 5.82 1.21
N ALA A 233 -4.71 5.75 1.93
CA ALA A 233 -4.13 4.50 2.41
C ALA A 233 -5.06 3.82 3.43
N THR A 234 -5.61 4.60 4.38
CA THR A 234 -6.56 4.12 5.39
C THR A 234 -7.81 3.52 4.75
N ALA A 235 -8.40 4.19 3.75
CA ALA A 235 -9.59 3.71 3.04
C ALA A 235 -9.37 2.36 2.34
N ARG A 236 -8.12 2.02 2.02
CA ARG A 236 -7.71 0.74 1.40
C ARG A 236 -7.20 -0.28 2.40
N GLY A 237 -7.20 0.04 3.68
CA GLY A 237 -6.72 -0.82 4.75
C GLY A 237 -5.21 -1.08 4.71
N MET A 238 -4.45 -0.22 4.05
CA MET A 238 -2.99 -0.24 4.10
C MET A 238 -2.48 0.55 5.31
N TYR A 239 -1.31 0.17 5.80
CA TYR A 239 -0.54 1.03 6.69
C TYR A 239 0.05 2.20 5.90
N ALA A 240 0.31 3.32 6.60
CA ALA A 240 0.99 4.47 6.04
C ALA A 240 2.20 4.84 6.91
N ILE A 241 3.38 4.91 6.32
CA ILE A 241 4.57 5.49 6.94
C ILE A 241 4.61 6.96 6.53
N VAL A 242 4.54 7.86 7.50
CA VAL A 242 4.71 9.30 7.28
C VAL A 242 6.18 9.63 7.44
N ASP A 243 6.85 9.83 6.31
CA ASP A 243 8.29 10.01 6.24
C ASP A 243 8.69 11.48 6.12
N TRP A 244 9.44 11.94 7.11
CA TRP A 244 10.17 13.22 7.10
C TRP A 244 11.43 13.06 6.26
N HIS A 245 11.28 13.23 4.94
CA HIS A 245 12.28 12.85 3.94
C HIS A 245 13.39 13.91 3.82
N MET A 246 14.29 13.91 4.80
CA MET A 246 15.47 14.76 4.78
C MET A 246 16.65 14.04 4.10
N LEU A 247 17.43 14.78 3.32
CA LEU A 247 18.65 14.32 2.66
C LEU A 247 19.80 15.29 2.90
N SER A 248 19.70 16.50 2.34
CA SER A 248 20.71 17.54 2.47
C SER A 248 20.09 18.84 2.97
N PRO A 249 20.58 19.42 4.07
CA PRO A 249 21.69 18.94 4.92
C PRO A 249 21.37 17.64 5.65
N GLY A 250 22.40 16.77 5.85
CA GLY A 250 22.25 15.47 6.50
C GLY A 250 22.10 15.52 8.03
N ASP A 251 22.24 16.69 8.65
CA ASP A 251 21.97 16.90 10.09
C ASP A 251 20.46 17.12 10.32
N PRO A 252 19.76 16.18 11.00
CA PRO A 252 18.32 16.29 11.21
C PRO A 252 17.93 17.52 12.05
N TYR A 253 18.84 18.07 12.86
CA TYR A 253 18.59 19.29 13.61
C TYR A 253 18.34 20.53 12.73
N HIS A 254 18.82 20.52 11.49
CA HIS A 254 18.55 21.61 10.55
C HIS A 254 17.05 21.89 10.38
N ASN A 255 16.25 20.84 10.46
CA ASN A 255 14.80 20.92 10.28
C ASN A 255 13.99 20.63 11.56
N LEU A 256 14.60 20.57 12.74
CA LEU A 256 13.92 20.14 13.97
C LEU A 256 12.67 20.97 14.29
N SER A 257 12.73 22.30 14.16
CA SER A 257 11.57 23.15 14.43
C SER A 257 10.40 22.86 13.46
N ARG A 258 10.71 22.68 12.19
CA ARG A 258 9.72 22.30 11.17
C ARG A 258 9.15 20.90 11.44
N ALA A 259 10.01 19.96 11.81
CA ALA A 259 9.59 18.58 12.16
C ALA A 259 8.63 18.58 13.37
N LYS A 260 8.93 19.37 14.41
CA LYS A 260 8.03 19.53 15.57
C LYS A 260 6.66 20.06 15.15
N THR A 261 6.60 21.08 14.30
CA THR A 261 5.33 21.62 13.78
C THR A 261 4.56 20.58 12.97
N PHE A 262 5.24 19.95 12.01
CA PHE A 262 4.62 18.96 11.13
C PHE A 262 4.08 17.75 11.89
N PHE A 263 4.90 17.10 12.70
CA PHE A 263 4.47 15.91 13.44
C PHE A 263 3.44 16.21 14.53
N THR A 264 3.45 17.41 15.12
CA THR A 264 2.36 17.84 16.03
C THR A 264 1.02 17.79 15.29
N GLU A 265 0.92 18.38 14.10
CA GLU A 265 -0.31 18.43 13.34
C GLU A 265 -0.74 17.03 12.85
N ILE A 266 0.21 16.24 12.31
CA ILE A 266 -0.08 14.88 11.87
C ILE A 266 -0.58 14.02 13.03
N ALA A 267 0.09 14.03 14.16
CA ALA A 267 -0.27 13.25 15.34
C ALA A 267 -1.63 13.69 15.93
N GLN A 268 -1.89 14.99 16.03
CA GLN A 268 -3.19 15.51 16.51
C GLN A 268 -4.35 15.06 15.64
N ARG A 269 -4.18 15.09 14.32
CA ARG A 269 -5.27 14.79 13.38
C ARG A 269 -5.54 13.29 13.24
N HIS A 270 -4.53 12.45 13.39
CA HIS A 270 -4.62 11.03 13.05
C HIS A 270 -4.39 10.07 14.24
N ASN A 271 -4.35 10.55 15.47
CA ASN A 271 -4.11 9.74 16.68
C ASN A 271 -5.19 8.66 16.96
N ASN A 272 -6.30 8.71 16.26
CA ASN A 272 -7.35 7.70 16.33
C ASN A 272 -7.20 6.58 15.29
N LYS A 273 -6.18 6.65 14.43
CA LYS A 273 -5.88 5.65 13.41
C LYS A 273 -4.91 4.61 13.94
N THR A 274 -5.15 3.35 13.60
CA THR A 274 -4.30 2.22 14.01
C THR A 274 -3.33 1.78 12.90
N ASN A 275 -3.36 2.44 11.76
CA ASN A 275 -2.60 2.07 10.56
C ASN A 275 -1.46 3.04 10.22
N LEU A 276 -0.93 3.79 11.20
CA LEU A 276 0.18 4.72 10.97
C LEU A 276 1.50 4.21 11.56
N LEU A 277 2.59 4.70 10.97
CA LEU A 277 3.96 4.71 11.48
C LEU A 277 4.57 6.08 11.16
N TYR A 278 5.43 6.60 12.03
CA TYR A 278 6.11 7.88 11.82
C TYR A 278 7.60 7.65 11.62
N GLU A 279 8.12 8.01 10.46
CA GLU A 279 9.56 8.01 10.16
C GLU A 279 10.09 9.43 10.31
N ILE A 280 10.84 9.66 11.40
CA ILE A 280 11.19 11.02 11.84
C ILE A 280 12.46 11.58 11.22
N ALA A 281 13.21 10.78 10.49
CA ALA A 281 14.35 11.20 9.67
C ALA A 281 14.68 10.12 8.66
N ASN A 282 14.64 10.47 7.36
CA ASN A 282 14.92 9.53 6.26
C ASN A 282 16.38 9.06 6.27
N GLU A 283 17.33 9.94 5.96
CA GLU A 283 18.73 9.58 5.71
C GLU A 283 19.72 10.56 6.36
N PRO A 284 19.85 10.55 7.69
CA PRO A 284 20.89 11.34 8.36
C PRO A 284 22.28 10.94 7.89
N SER A 285 23.13 11.94 7.57
CA SER A 285 24.48 11.72 7.08
C SER A 285 25.43 12.83 7.52
N GLY A 286 26.73 12.56 7.56
CA GLY A 286 27.74 13.52 7.95
C GLY A 286 27.68 13.96 9.43
N VAL A 287 26.91 13.26 10.28
CA VAL A 287 26.76 13.54 11.71
C VAL A 287 26.87 12.24 12.52
N SER A 288 27.20 12.35 13.81
CA SER A 288 27.31 11.20 14.69
C SER A 288 25.95 10.58 15.03
N TRP A 289 25.96 9.30 15.38
CA TRP A 289 24.76 8.64 15.93
C TRP A 289 24.24 9.37 17.19
N SER A 290 25.11 9.84 18.07
CA SER A 290 24.70 10.61 19.26
C SER A 290 23.92 11.88 18.89
N ARG A 291 24.27 12.54 17.81
CA ARG A 291 23.53 13.73 17.31
C ARG A 291 22.13 13.34 16.84
N ILE A 292 22.02 12.26 16.06
CA ILE A 292 20.73 11.74 15.57
C ILE A 292 19.87 11.28 16.75
N LYS A 293 20.44 10.55 17.69
CA LYS A 293 19.76 10.13 18.93
C LYS A 293 19.21 11.33 19.71
N SER A 294 20.00 12.38 19.90
CA SER A 294 19.55 13.58 20.60
C SER A 294 18.37 14.24 19.88
N TYR A 295 18.42 14.36 18.56
CA TYR A 295 17.30 14.83 17.74
C TYR A 295 16.03 13.98 17.97
N ALA A 296 16.16 12.66 17.90
CA ALA A 296 15.03 11.76 18.13
C ALA A 296 14.43 11.94 19.53
N GLN A 297 15.28 12.06 20.56
CA GLN A 297 14.85 12.25 21.95
C GLN A 297 14.18 13.62 22.20
N GLU A 298 14.40 14.62 21.35
CA GLU A 298 13.68 15.89 21.38
C GLU A 298 12.34 15.84 20.61
N LEU A 299 12.27 15.09 19.50
CA LEU A 299 11.07 15.06 18.67
C LEU A 299 10.05 14.03 19.16
N ILE A 300 10.48 12.85 19.61
CA ILE A 300 9.60 11.76 20.07
C ILE A 300 8.62 12.24 21.15
N PRO A 301 8.99 12.98 22.20
CA PRO A 301 8.04 13.48 23.20
C PRO A 301 6.96 14.39 22.61
N VAL A 302 7.29 15.17 21.58
CA VAL A 302 6.33 16.05 20.89
C VAL A 302 5.24 15.20 20.20
N ILE A 303 5.63 14.12 19.51
CA ILE A 303 4.69 13.18 18.88
C ILE A 303 3.85 12.47 19.97
N ARG A 304 4.52 11.95 21.01
CA ARG A 304 3.89 11.18 22.09
C ARG A 304 2.88 11.97 22.92
N ALA A 305 3.00 13.30 22.96
CA ALA A 305 2.02 14.18 23.60
C ALA A 305 0.63 14.09 22.92
N HIS A 306 0.58 13.66 21.67
CA HIS A 306 -0.66 13.59 20.87
C HIS A 306 -0.99 12.18 20.42
N ASP A 307 0.03 11.36 20.15
CA ASP A 307 -0.12 9.96 19.73
C ASP A 307 0.85 9.06 20.53
N PRO A 308 0.39 8.48 21.63
CA PRO A 308 1.24 7.66 22.49
C PRO A 308 1.50 6.24 21.96
N GLN A 309 0.77 5.78 20.94
CA GLN A 309 0.73 4.37 20.56
C GLN A 309 1.43 4.04 19.25
N THR A 310 1.42 4.93 18.26
CA THR A 310 1.97 4.66 16.93
C THR A 310 3.48 4.41 16.98
N PRO A 311 4.00 3.34 16.33
CA PRO A 311 5.44 3.10 16.25
C PRO A 311 6.18 4.26 15.56
N ILE A 312 7.35 4.62 16.08
CA ILE A 312 8.22 5.65 15.51
C ILE A 312 9.47 4.98 14.93
N LEU A 313 9.79 5.33 13.71
CA LEU A 313 10.94 4.85 12.96
C LEU A 313 12.02 5.94 12.99
N VAL A 314 13.19 5.59 13.48
CA VAL A 314 14.31 6.53 13.68
C VAL A 314 15.38 6.24 12.63
N GLY A 315 15.61 7.20 11.72
CA GLY A 315 16.71 7.13 10.77
C GLY A 315 18.06 6.96 11.45
N THR A 316 18.94 6.18 10.85
CA THR A 316 20.26 5.88 11.41
C THR A 316 21.37 6.59 10.66
N ARG A 317 22.59 6.61 11.22
CA ARG A 317 23.74 7.28 10.62
C ARG A 317 24.08 6.72 9.24
N ALA A 318 24.71 7.58 8.43
CA ALA A 318 25.26 7.23 7.13
C ALA A 318 24.19 6.75 6.13
N TRP A 319 23.23 7.65 5.85
CA TRP A 319 22.08 7.37 4.95
C TRP A 319 21.27 6.16 5.39
N SER A 320 20.96 6.09 6.68
CA SER A 320 20.20 4.99 7.30
C SER A 320 20.80 3.59 7.07
N SER A 321 22.13 3.51 6.92
CA SER A 321 22.86 2.23 6.76
C SER A 321 23.40 1.66 8.09
N LEU A 322 22.93 2.14 9.25
CA LEU A 322 23.51 1.79 10.57
C LEU A 322 25.01 2.12 10.66
N GLY A 323 25.44 3.18 9.98
CA GLY A 323 26.82 3.65 9.99
C GLY A 323 27.74 3.05 8.94
N VAL A 324 27.35 1.96 8.26
CA VAL A 324 28.23 1.20 7.35
C VAL A 324 28.78 2.07 6.22
N SER A 325 27.95 2.92 5.60
CA SER A 325 28.38 3.78 4.48
C SER A 325 29.46 4.81 4.86
N GLU A 326 29.69 5.03 6.15
CA GLU A 326 30.74 5.93 6.70
C GLU A 326 31.72 5.15 7.59
N GLY A 327 31.91 3.85 7.38
CA GLY A 327 32.88 3.01 8.09
C GLY A 327 32.52 2.67 9.54
N GLY A 328 31.25 2.86 9.92
CA GLY A 328 30.69 2.44 11.23
C GLY A 328 30.02 1.07 11.17
N SER A 329 29.23 0.77 12.17
CA SER A 329 28.45 -0.47 12.24
C SER A 329 27.22 -0.30 13.13
N GLU A 330 26.33 -1.30 13.10
CA GLU A 330 25.16 -1.40 13.97
C GLU A 330 25.48 -1.26 15.48
N ALA A 331 26.71 -1.49 15.87
CA ALA A 331 27.15 -1.36 17.26
C ALA A 331 26.94 0.05 17.83
N GLU A 332 26.99 1.09 17.00
CA GLU A 332 26.71 2.46 17.42
C GLU A 332 25.31 2.61 18.02
N VAL A 333 24.33 2.02 17.36
CA VAL A 333 22.92 2.03 17.80
C VAL A 333 22.68 1.04 18.93
N VAL A 334 23.19 -0.17 18.78
CA VAL A 334 23.01 -1.26 19.74
C VAL A 334 23.53 -0.91 21.12
N ASN A 335 24.70 -0.26 21.20
CA ASN A 335 25.33 0.09 22.48
C ASN A 335 24.86 1.43 23.05
N ASN A 336 24.14 2.22 22.27
CA ASN A 336 23.62 3.53 22.68
C ASN A 336 22.23 3.79 22.09
N PRO A 337 21.23 2.94 22.39
CA PRO A 337 19.90 3.06 21.80
C PRO A 337 19.19 4.35 22.22
N VAL A 338 18.19 4.77 21.46
CA VAL A 338 17.29 5.86 21.83
C VAL A 338 16.48 5.45 23.07
N ALA A 339 16.44 6.32 24.08
CA ALA A 339 15.71 6.07 25.32
C ALA A 339 14.21 6.40 25.14
N ALA A 340 13.52 5.60 24.35
CA ALA A 340 12.07 5.70 24.13
C ALA A 340 11.48 4.32 23.85
N ALA A 341 10.20 4.15 24.19
CA ALA A 341 9.46 2.93 23.90
C ALA A 341 8.81 2.99 22.50
N ASN A 342 8.51 1.81 21.97
CA ASN A 342 7.77 1.65 20.72
C ASN A 342 8.42 2.36 19.53
N ILE A 343 9.75 2.21 19.41
CA ILE A 343 10.55 2.74 18.30
C ILE A 343 11.24 1.61 17.56
N MET A 344 11.55 1.82 16.29
CA MET A 344 12.38 0.95 15.47
C MET A 344 13.47 1.80 14.80
N TYR A 345 14.51 1.13 14.32
CA TYR A 345 15.62 1.76 13.62
C TYR A 345 15.51 1.49 12.13
N VAL A 346 15.71 2.53 11.34
CA VAL A 346 15.63 2.47 9.89
C VAL A 346 16.91 1.88 9.31
N PHE A 347 16.77 1.04 8.30
CA PHE A 347 17.86 0.58 7.44
C PHE A 347 17.49 0.74 5.98
N HIS A 348 18.41 1.30 5.19
CA HIS A 348 18.31 1.46 3.74
C HIS A 348 19.40 0.68 3.02
N PHE A 349 19.07 0.13 1.85
CA PHE A 349 20.06 -0.50 0.99
C PHE A 349 19.65 -0.43 -0.49
N TYR A 350 20.67 -0.48 -1.36
CA TYR A 350 20.52 -0.60 -2.80
C TYR A 350 21.38 -1.78 -3.27
N ALA A 351 20.75 -2.86 -3.74
CA ALA A 351 21.35 -4.18 -3.84
C ALA A 351 22.49 -4.30 -4.86
N ALA A 352 22.58 -3.40 -5.85
CA ALA A 352 23.70 -3.38 -6.78
C ALA A 352 24.97 -2.74 -6.17
N SER A 353 24.82 -1.91 -5.13
CA SER A 353 25.94 -1.28 -4.42
C SER A 353 26.23 -1.92 -3.06
N HIS A 354 25.16 -2.25 -2.32
CA HIS A 354 25.22 -2.67 -0.93
C HIS A 354 25.13 -4.20 -0.86
N THR A 355 26.29 -4.85 -0.80
CA THR A 355 26.42 -6.31 -0.88
C THR A 355 26.56 -6.97 0.51
N ASP A 356 27.45 -7.93 0.68
CA ASP A 356 27.53 -8.78 1.86
C ASP A 356 27.75 -8.04 3.18
N GLU A 357 28.51 -6.96 3.19
CA GLU A 357 28.75 -6.17 4.39
C GLU A 357 27.46 -5.59 4.97
N TYR A 358 26.65 -4.98 4.10
CA TYR A 358 25.36 -4.40 4.49
C TYR A 358 24.34 -5.47 4.87
N LEU A 359 24.27 -6.58 4.11
CA LEU A 359 23.42 -7.73 4.42
C LEU A 359 23.74 -8.31 5.80
N ASN A 360 25.03 -8.51 6.09
CA ASN A 360 25.50 -9.03 7.36
C ASN A 360 25.23 -8.06 8.52
N THR A 361 25.38 -6.75 8.28
CA THR A 361 25.03 -5.70 9.26
C THR A 361 23.55 -5.73 9.59
N LEU A 362 22.67 -5.77 8.57
CA LEU A 362 21.23 -5.92 8.79
C LEU A 362 20.90 -7.19 9.59
N SER A 363 21.57 -8.31 9.27
CA SER A 363 21.36 -9.57 9.96
C SER A 363 21.71 -9.47 11.46
N ARG A 364 22.90 -8.93 11.79
CA ARG A 364 23.35 -8.76 13.19
C ARG A 364 22.48 -7.76 13.96
N ALA A 365 22.12 -6.64 13.31
CA ALA A 365 21.25 -5.63 13.91
C ALA A 365 19.88 -6.21 14.30
N ALA A 366 19.23 -6.93 13.39
CA ALA A 366 17.89 -7.49 13.60
C ALA A 366 17.80 -8.56 14.70
N ASP A 367 18.94 -9.10 15.18
CA ASP A 367 19.01 -9.97 16.34
C ASP A 367 19.06 -9.20 17.67
N ARG A 368 19.38 -7.89 17.62
CA ARG A 368 19.69 -7.10 18.82
C ARG A 368 18.78 -5.88 18.99
N ILE A 369 18.29 -5.30 17.90
CA ILE A 369 17.42 -4.11 17.89
C ILE A 369 16.27 -4.30 16.90
N PRO A 370 15.13 -3.64 17.09
CA PRO A 370 14.04 -3.66 16.10
C PRO A 370 14.42 -2.81 14.88
N VAL A 371 14.44 -3.45 13.71
CA VAL A 371 14.82 -2.80 12.43
C VAL A 371 13.65 -2.85 11.45
N PHE A 372 13.45 -1.76 10.71
CA PHE A 372 12.56 -1.66 9.56
C PHE A 372 13.36 -1.18 8.35
N VAL A 373 13.25 -1.87 7.21
CA VAL A 373 13.81 -1.41 5.95
C VAL A 373 12.78 -0.53 5.26
N THR A 374 12.82 0.78 5.53
CA THR A 374 11.82 1.73 5.00
C THR A 374 12.14 2.18 3.59
N GLU A 375 13.32 1.84 3.08
CA GLU A 375 13.70 2.10 1.70
C GLU A 375 14.71 1.05 1.21
N PHE A 376 14.42 0.46 0.04
CA PHE A 376 15.44 -0.32 -0.68
C PHE A 376 15.22 -0.27 -2.19
N GLY A 377 16.32 -0.40 -2.93
CA GLY A 377 16.33 -0.54 -4.38
C GLY A 377 17.04 -1.80 -4.85
N THR A 378 16.67 -2.27 -6.04
CA THR A 378 17.35 -3.40 -6.71
C THR A 378 18.58 -2.96 -7.52
N GLN A 379 18.69 -1.67 -7.80
CA GLN A 379 19.73 -0.97 -8.56
C GLN A 379 20.84 -0.45 -7.62
N ASP A 380 21.68 0.46 -8.12
CA ASP A 380 22.71 1.10 -7.29
C ASP A 380 22.15 2.26 -6.43
N TYR A 381 23.00 2.79 -5.56
CA TYR A 381 22.61 3.84 -4.59
C TYR A 381 22.17 5.16 -5.22
N SER A 382 22.41 5.38 -6.50
CA SER A 382 21.91 6.57 -7.21
C SER A 382 20.43 6.46 -7.58
N GLY A 383 19.81 5.29 -7.34
CA GLY A 383 18.46 4.98 -7.77
C GLY A 383 18.37 4.56 -9.23
N ASP A 384 19.51 4.33 -9.90
CA ASP A 384 19.61 3.99 -11.32
C ASP A 384 20.56 2.82 -11.59
N GLY A 385 20.85 2.55 -12.85
CA GLY A 385 21.78 1.51 -13.27
C GLY A 385 21.15 0.12 -13.35
N ALA A 386 22.02 -0.90 -13.37
CA ALA A 386 21.60 -2.30 -13.50
C ALA A 386 20.98 -2.83 -12.21
N ASN A 387 19.90 -3.59 -12.33
CA ASN A 387 19.28 -4.27 -11.20
C ASN A 387 20.09 -5.51 -10.79
N ASN A 388 20.34 -5.68 -9.50
CA ASN A 388 20.92 -6.89 -8.93
C ASN A 388 19.85 -7.72 -8.22
N PHE A 389 19.04 -8.43 -8.98
CA PHE A 389 17.94 -9.25 -8.43
C PHE A 389 18.46 -10.42 -7.56
N THR A 390 19.64 -10.94 -7.82
CA THR A 390 20.23 -12.01 -6.99
C THR A 390 20.53 -11.50 -5.60
N MET A 391 21.18 -10.34 -5.47
CA MET A 391 21.45 -9.76 -4.15
C MET A 391 20.17 -9.27 -3.47
N SER A 392 19.27 -8.69 -4.24
CA SER A 392 17.94 -8.28 -3.73
C SER A 392 17.18 -9.47 -3.13
N GLN A 393 17.22 -10.65 -3.77
CA GLN A 393 16.56 -11.85 -3.25
C GLN A 393 17.18 -12.30 -1.93
N ARG A 394 18.51 -12.25 -1.79
CA ARG A 394 19.20 -12.57 -0.53
C ARG A 394 18.75 -11.67 0.63
N TYR A 395 18.52 -10.37 0.36
CA TYR A 395 17.95 -9.45 1.34
C TYR A 395 16.51 -9.83 1.69
N LEU A 396 15.66 -10.10 0.70
CA LEU A 396 14.28 -10.49 0.97
C LEU A 396 14.19 -11.81 1.76
N ASP A 397 15.04 -12.79 1.46
CA ASP A 397 15.10 -14.07 2.19
C ASP A 397 15.50 -13.86 3.66
N LEU A 398 16.50 -12.99 3.92
CA LEU A 398 16.89 -12.60 5.26
C LEU A 398 15.74 -11.90 5.98
N MET A 399 15.11 -10.93 5.32
CA MET A 399 14.01 -10.15 5.90
C MET A 399 12.79 -11.02 6.18
N ALA A 400 12.47 -11.98 5.32
CA ALA A 400 11.38 -12.94 5.56
C ALA A 400 11.68 -13.85 6.78
N THR A 401 12.90 -14.37 6.85
CA THR A 401 13.36 -15.23 7.95
C THR A 401 13.31 -14.49 9.30
N LYS A 402 13.76 -13.25 9.33
CA LYS A 402 13.83 -12.42 10.54
C LYS A 402 12.60 -11.57 10.81
N LYS A 403 11.56 -11.65 9.99
CA LYS A 403 10.34 -10.81 10.07
C LYS A 403 10.67 -9.32 10.07
N ILE A 404 11.56 -8.88 9.17
CA ILE A 404 11.87 -7.47 8.96
C ILE A 404 10.95 -6.94 7.87
N SER A 405 10.13 -5.94 8.19
CA SER A 405 9.28 -5.25 7.24
C SER A 405 10.09 -4.43 6.24
N TRP A 406 9.58 -4.26 5.01
CA TRP A 406 10.31 -3.57 3.97
C TRP A 406 9.43 -2.75 3.03
N VAL A 407 10.00 -1.69 2.48
CA VAL A 407 9.40 -0.81 1.48
C VAL A 407 10.35 -0.59 0.32
N ASN A 408 9.87 -0.80 -0.90
CA ASN A 408 10.67 -0.57 -2.11
C ASN A 408 10.67 0.91 -2.51
N TRP A 409 11.80 1.42 -2.91
CA TRP A 409 11.98 2.70 -3.59
C TRP A 409 12.03 2.48 -5.10
N ASN A 410 11.12 3.01 -5.96
CA ASN A 410 9.98 3.85 -5.60
C ASN A 410 8.79 3.62 -6.53
N PHE A 411 7.60 3.95 -6.07
CA PHE A 411 6.31 3.82 -6.77
C PHE A 411 6.04 5.08 -7.61
N SER A 412 6.83 5.27 -8.67
CA SER A 412 6.70 6.37 -9.63
C SER A 412 7.04 5.92 -11.05
N ASP A 413 6.92 6.85 -12.00
CA ASP A 413 7.34 6.69 -13.39
C ASP A 413 8.59 7.54 -13.75
N ASP A 414 9.45 7.80 -12.74
CA ASP A 414 10.76 8.41 -12.93
C ASP A 414 11.56 7.69 -14.02
N GLN A 415 12.44 8.41 -14.70
CA GLN A 415 13.29 7.87 -15.78
C GLN A 415 14.23 6.77 -15.29
N ARG A 416 14.72 6.86 -14.04
CA ARG A 416 15.68 5.92 -13.44
C ARG A 416 15.15 4.51 -13.33
N SER A 417 16.04 3.52 -13.35
CA SER A 417 15.70 2.08 -13.33
C SER A 417 15.03 1.63 -12.03
N GLY A 418 15.20 2.38 -10.93
CA GLY A 418 14.59 2.11 -9.63
C GLY A 418 13.10 2.42 -9.54
N ALA A 419 12.57 3.27 -10.42
CA ALA A 419 11.13 3.49 -10.48
C ALA A 419 10.41 2.25 -11.03
N VAL A 420 9.26 1.93 -10.45
CA VAL A 420 8.53 0.70 -10.84
C VAL A 420 7.78 0.84 -12.15
N PHE A 421 7.35 2.05 -12.53
CA PHE A 421 6.59 2.29 -13.76
C PHE A 421 7.45 2.80 -14.90
N GLN A 422 7.06 2.48 -16.13
CA GLN A 422 7.60 3.11 -17.32
C GLN A 422 7.22 4.60 -17.37
N PRO A 423 8.08 5.48 -17.90
CA PRO A 423 7.77 6.90 -18.03
C PRO A 423 6.41 7.17 -18.71
N GLY A 424 5.67 8.14 -18.19
CA GLY A 424 4.36 8.51 -18.70
C GLY A 424 3.23 7.58 -18.25
N THR A 425 3.44 6.74 -17.23
CA THR A 425 2.38 5.89 -16.65
C THR A 425 1.51 6.65 -15.65
N CYS A 426 2.11 7.52 -14.84
CA CYS A 426 1.42 8.17 -13.72
C CYS A 426 0.23 9.07 -14.09
N PRO A 427 0.15 9.75 -15.26
CA PRO A 427 -1.03 10.51 -15.61
C PRO A 427 -2.32 9.71 -15.82
N GLY A 428 -2.25 8.37 -16.03
CA GLY A 428 -3.46 7.62 -16.35
C GLY A 428 -3.38 6.10 -16.24
N GLY A 429 -2.25 5.55 -15.83
CA GLY A 429 -2.05 4.10 -15.73
C GLY A 429 -1.86 3.40 -17.08
N PRO A 430 -2.18 2.12 -17.19
CA PRO A 430 -2.66 1.25 -16.12
C PRO A 430 -1.59 0.94 -15.06
N TYR A 431 -2.01 0.84 -13.80
CA TYR A 431 -1.12 0.55 -12.66
C TYR A 431 -1.14 -0.91 -12.24
N ALA A 432 -2.21 -1.62 -12.60
CA ALA A 432 -2.35 -3.07 -12.39
C ALA A 432 -1.71 -3.87 -13.52
N GLY A 433 -1.34 -5.13 -13.23
CA GLY A 433 -0.64 -5.99 -14.18
C GLY A 433 0.82 -5.58 -14.37
N THR A 434 1.42 -6.00 -15.49
CA THR A 434 2.86 -5.81 -15.75
C THR A 434 3.17 -4.97 -16.98
N SER A 435 2.16 -4.61 -17.79
CA SER A 435 2.34 -3.99 -19.10
C SER A 435 3.04 -2.62 -19.08
N ARG A 436 2.95 -1.90 -17.94
CA ARG A 436 3.57 -0.59 -17.73
C ARG A 436 4.67 -0.61 -16.68
N LEU A 437 5.17 -1.79 -16.30
CA LEU A 437 6.23 -1.92 -15.32
C LEU A 437 7.61 -1.98 -15.99
N LYS A 438 8.59 -1.40 -15.31
CA LYS A 438 10.00 -1.65 -15.56
C LYS A 438 10.41 -3.00 -14.96
N PRO A 439 11.60 -3.55 -15.30
CA PRO A 439 12.05 -4.82 -14.73
C PRO A 439 12.05 -4.85 -13.19
N ALA A 440 12.45 -3.76 -12.53
CA ALA A 440 12.35 -3.64 -11.07
C ALA A 440 10.90 -3.74 -10.60
N GLY A 441 9.97 -3.04 -11.26
CA GLY A 441 8.55 -3.07 -10.91
C GLY A 441 7.93 -4.46 -11.05
N VAL A 442 8.26 -5.20 -12.11
CA VAL A 442 7.80 -6.60 -12.30
C VAL A 442 8.30 -7.45 -11.15
N TRP A 443 9.60 -7.37 -10.85
CA TRP A 443 10.25 -8.17 -9.81
C TRP A 443 9.69 -7.88 -8.41
N ILE A 444 9.50 -6.60 -8.06
CA ILE A 444 8.95 -6.17 -6.76
C ILE A 444 7.49 -6.60 -6.62
N ARG A 445 6.66 -6.37 -7.66
CA ARG A 445 5.25 -6.75 -7.63
C ARG A 445 5.08 -8.26 -7.36
N GLU A 446 5.84 -9.11 -8.01
CA GLU A 446 5.81 -10.56 -7.77
C GLU A 446 6.09 -10.93 -6.31
N ARG A 447 7.06 -10.27 -5.65
CA ARG A 447 7.44 -10.56 -4.26
C ARG A 447 6.43 -9.99 -3.27
N MET A 448 5.86 -8.83 -3.57
CA MET A 448 4.82 -8.22 -2.76
C MET A 448 3.53 -9.08 -2.75
N ARG A 449 3.23 -9.76 -3.85
CA ARG A 449 2.07 -10.66 -4.00
C ARG A 449 2.18 -12.00 -3.26
N THR A 450 3.32 -12.32 -2.69
CA THR A 450 3.44 -13.51 -1.83
C THR A 450 2.49 -13.37 -0.62
N ALA A 451 1.79 -14.45 -0.25
CA ALA A 451 0.85 -14.41 0.86
C ALA A 451 1.51 -13.98 2.18
N ASP A 452 0.84 -13.10 2.94
CA ASP A 452 1.39 -12.50 4.16
C ASP A 452 1.36 -13.43 5.36
N ASN A 453 0.35 -14.29 5.44
CA ASN A 453 0.12 -15.22 6.55
C ASN A 453 0.17 -14.49 7.92
N PHE A 454 -0.55 -13.37 8.05
CA PHE A 454 -0.62 -12.63 9.31
C PHE A 454 -1.27 -13.47 10.41
N PRO A 455 -0.61 -13.59 11.59
CA PRO A 455 -1.18 -14.31 12.71
C PRO A 455 -2.35 -13.55 13.35
N THR A 456 -3.46 -14.24 13.61
CA THR A 456 -4.71 -13.64 14.14
C THR A 456 -5.04 -14.05 15.58
N SER A 457 -4.13 -14.77 16.25
CA SER A 457 -4.29 -15.22 17.64
C SER A 457 -2.94 -15.44 18.31
#